data_ea44368691f1516d53d5d2cc525d2a16
#
_entry.id   ea44368691f1516d53d5d2cc525d2a16
#
_cell.length_a   1.000
_cell.length_b   1.000
_cell.length_c   1.000
_cell.angle_alpha   90.00
_cell.angle_beta   90.00
_cell.angle_gamma   90.00
#
_symmetry.space_group_name_H-M   'P 1'
#
loop_
_entity.id
_entity.type
_entity.pdbx_description
1 polymer ?
#
loop_
_entity_poly.entity_id
_entity_poly.type
_entity_poly.pdbx_seq_one_letter_code
_entity_poly.pdbx_strand_id
1 'polypeptide(L)'
;MDTHDRNNKITVTIEDDVLEALHQSALESYPNETGGFLVGNYISNNHAHVTCLVQPVKKTCRPCSFERSTEGMKTVWDNLFEQGLIYLGEWHTHPNGSRDYSITDLEAMRSIASSADVHIIKPLLIIIAINVDKQSGIKLFHLDNNQLIKLEQN
;
A
#
# COMPACT_ATOMS: atom_id res chain seq x y z
N MET A 1 -8.33 -11.26 3.90
CA MET A 1 -8.14 -11.58 2.46
C MET A 1 -6.76 -12.15 2.25
N ASP A 2 -6.70 -13.31 1.66
CA ASP A 2 -5.43 -13.96 1.31
C ASP A 2 -5.20 -13.87 -0.19
N THR A 3 -3.98 -13.50 -0.56
CA THR A 3 -3.57 -13.33 -1.94
C THR A 3 -2.19 -13.98 -2.17
N HIS A 4 -1.90 -14.33 -3.39
CA HIS A 4 -0.60 -14.88 -3.77
C HIS A 4 -0.22 -14.45 -5.20
N ASP A 5 1.05 -14.44 -5.51
CA ASP A 5 1.50 -14.29 -6.89
C ASP A 5 1.39 -15.65 -7.63
N ARG A 6 1.33 -15.59 -8.98
CA ARG A 6 1.16 -16.79 -9.81
C ARG A 6 2.25 -17.86 -9.62
N ASN A 7 3.40 -17.47 -9.13
CA ASN A 7 4.53 -18.37 -8.91
C ASN A 7 4.68 -18.76 -7.45
N ASN A 8 3.73 -18.39 -6.58
CA ASN A 8 3.77 -18.62 -5.13
C ASN A 8 5.05 -18.11 -4.44
N LYS A 9 5.66 -17.06 -5.00
CA LYS A 9 6.86 -16.44 -4.42
C LYS A 9 6.55 -15.60 -3.20
N ILE A 10 5.32 -15.10 -3.10
CA ILE A 10 4.85 -14.33 -1.96
C ILE A 10 3.38 -14.60 -1.72
N THR A 11 3.01 -14.69 -0.46
CA THR A 11 1.63 -14.66 0.02
C THR A 11 1.43 -13.40 0.84
N VAL A 12 0.27 -12.77 0.70
CA VAL A 12 -0.09 -11.59 1.49
C VAL A 12 -1.46 -11.80 2.09
N THR A 13 -1.54 -11.73 3.40
CA THR A 13 -2.80 -11.70 4.15
C THR A 13 -3.10 -10.25 4.55
N ILE A 14 -4.31 -9.79 4.29
CA ILE A 14 -4.79 -8.47 4.71
C ILE A 14 -5.98 -8.68 5.64
N GLU A 15 -5.91 -8.09 6.84
CA GLU A 15 -7.00 -8.14 7.82
C GLU A 15 -8.26 -7.44 7.28
N ASP A 16 -9.44 -7.94 7.68
CA ASP A 16 -10.70 -7.41 7.19
C ASP A 16 -10.94 -5.96 7.62
N ASP A 17 -10.51 -5.56 8.81
CA ASP A 17 -10.58 -4.18 9.28
C ASP A 17 -9.66 -3.25 8.49
N VAL A 18 -8.54 -3.74 7.99
CA VAL A 18 -7.66 -2.99 7.07
C VAL A 18 -8.35 -2.77 5.73
N LEU A 19 -9.00 -3.78 5.19
CA LEU A 19 -9.79 -3.65 3.95
C LEU A 19 -10.91 -2.62 4.11
N GLU A 20 -11.63 -2.67 5.22
CA GLU A 20 -12.68 -1.71 5.54
C GLU A 20 -12.12 -0.29 5.65
N ALA A 21 -10.99 -0.12 6.33
CA ALA A 21 -10.32 1.18 6.48
C ALA A 21 -9.84 1.75 5.12
N LEU A 22 -9.36 0.91 4.21
CA LEU A 22 -8.99 1.31 2.85
C LEU A 22 -10.21 1.85 2.08
N HIS A 23 -11.32 1.12 2.09
CA HIS A 23 -12.56 1.55 1.44
C HIS A 23 -13.11 2.85 2.05
N GLN A 24 -13.11 2.95 3.37
CA GLN A 24 -13.58 4.14 4.07
C GLN A 24 -12.70 5.36 3.74
N SER A 25 -11.39 5.21 3.71
CA SER A 25 -10.46 6.27 3.32
C SER A 25 -10.71 6.77 1.89
N ALA A 26 -10.99 5.85 0.97
CA ALA A 26 -11.32 6.20 -0.41
C ALA A 26 -12.62 6.99 -0.51
N LEU A 27 -13.65 6.60 0.25
CA LEU A 27 -14.94 7.30 0.31
C LEU A 27 -14.79 8.72 0.87
N GLU A 28 -14.08 8.86 1.97
CA GLU A 28 -13.91 10.14 2.68
C GLU A 28 -13.08 11.15 1.87
N SER A 29 -12.08 10.68 1.15
CA SER A 29 -11.19 11.54 0.36
C SER A 29 -11.77 11.94 -1.00
N TYR A 30 -12.69 11.13 -1.55
CA TYR A 30 -13.26 11.39 -2.88
C TYR A 30 -13.76 12.85 -3.01
N PRO A 31 -13.45 13.59 -4.09
CA PRO A 31 -12.80 13.19 -5.33
C PRO A 31 -11.26 13.31 -5.34
N ASN A 32 -10.63 13.54 -4.21
CA ASN A 32 -9.18 13.66 -4.12
C ASN A 32 -8.52 12.30 -3.98
N GLU A 33 -7.34 12.15 -4.55
CA GLU A 33 -6.45 11.03 -4.24
C GLU A 33 -5.97 11.12 -2.79
N THR A 34 -5.87 10.00 -2.13
CA THR A 34 -5.25 9.85 -0.82
C THR A 34 -4.44 8.57 -0.79
N GLY A 35 -3.65 8.39 0.24
CA GLY A 35 -2.84 7.21 0.42
C GLY A 35 -2.12 7.21 1.76
N GLY A 36 -1.28 6.20 1.95
CA GLY A 36 -0.52 6.03 3.17
C GLY A 36 0.33 4.78 3.14
N PHE A 37 0.70 4.31 4.32
CA PHE A 37 1.59 3.19 4.50
C PHE A 37 0.85 1.93 4.94
N LEU A 38 1.28 0.80 4.39
CA LEU A 38 0.88 -0.53 4.83
C LEU A 38 1.86 -1.00 5.90
N VAL A 39 1.33 -1.47 7.01
CA VAL A 39 2.13 -1.89 8.17
C VAL A 39 1.66 -3.26 8.66
N GLY A 40 2.59 -4.04 9.16
CA GLY A 40 2.32 -5.36 9.70
C GLY A 40 3.62 -6.10 9.98
N ASN A 41 3.66 -7.38 9.69
CA ASN A 41 4.83 -8.22 9.90
C ASN A 41 4.93 -9.33 8.85
N TYR A 42 6.04 -10.05 8.85
CA TYR A 42 6.18 -11.29 8.10
C TYR A 42 5.90 -12.48 9.02
N ILE A 43 4.96 -13.34 8.60
CA ILE A 43 4.68 -14.62 9.28
C ILE A 43 5.77 -15.64 8.93
N SER A 44 6.29 -15.55 7.71
CA SER A 44 7.43 -16.32 7.21
C SER A 44 8.18 -15.50 6.17
N ASN A 45 9.29 -16.00 5.64
CA ASN A 45 10.12 -15.28 4.67
C ASN A 45 9.39 -14.81 3.40
N ASN A 46 8.28 -15.45 3.07
CA ASN A 46 7.49 -15.15 1.88
C ASN A 46 6.01 -14.89 2.18
N HIS A 47 5.64 -14.64 3.43
CA HIS A 47 4.27 -14.38 3.83
C HIS A 47 4.17 -13.08 4.62
N ALA A 48 3.73 -12.02 3.98
CA ALA A 48 3.47 -10.74 4.60
C ALA A 48 2.04 -10.70 5.18
N HIS A 49 1.89 -10.10 6.35
CA HIS A 49 0.62 -9.93 7.04
C HIS A 49 0.38 -8.46 7.31
N VAL A 50 -0.53 -7.84 6.57
CA VAL A 50 -0.90 -6.42 6.72
C VAL A 50 -1.96 -6.30 7.79
N THR A 51 -1.64 -5.65 8.89
CA THR A 51 -2.48 -5.56 10.09
C THR A 51 -2.97 -4.16 10.41
N CYS A 52 -2.35 -3.12 9.84
CA CYS A 52 -2.83 -1.75 10.03
C CYS A 52 -2.36 -0.82 8.91
N LEU A 53 -3.03 0.33 8.82
CA LEU A 53 -2.66 1.45 7.98
C LEU A 53 -2.05 2.55 8.84
N VAL A 54 -1.02 3.20 8.32
CA VAL A 54 -0.41 4.37 8.96
C VAL A 54 -0.49 5.55 8.02
N GLN A 55 -0.99 6.67 8.52
CA GLN A 55 -1.09 7.90 7.74
C GLN A 55 0.25 8.66 7.76
N PRO A 56 0.68 9.24 6.64
CA PRO A 56 1.80 10.17 6.65
C PRO A 56 1.48 11.37 7.55
N VAL A 57 2.47 11.86 8.29
CA VAL A 57 2.34 13.11 9.07
C VAL A 57 2.09 14.28 8.14
N LYS A 58 2.78 14.29 6.98
CA LYS A 58 2.62 15.31 5.94
C LYS A 58 2.23 14.66 4.62
N LYS A 59 1.12 15.12 4.07
CA LYS A 59 0.60 14.67 2.76
C LYS A 59 -0.16 15.79 2.05
N THR A 60 -0.23 15.69 0.73
CA THR A 60 -1.05 16.55 -0.12
C THR A 60 -1.95 15.69 -0.99
N CYS A 61 -3.26 15.88 -0.87
CA CYS A 61 -4.28 15.15 -1.60
C CYS A 61 -4.95 16.07 -2.62
N ARG A 62 -4.92 15.68 -3.90
CA ARG A 62 -5.55 16.41 -5.02
C ARG A 62 -6.34 15.43 -5.90
N PRO A 63 -7.23 15.92 -6.79
CA PRO A 63 -8.03 15.03 -7.63
C PRO A 63 -7.23 14.07 -8.52
N CYS A 64 -6.05 14.50 -8.99
CA CYS A 64 -5.22 13.72 -9.92
C CYS A 64 -3.82 13.41 -9.37
N SER A 65 -3.55 13.69 -8.11
CA SER A 65 -2.24 13.42 -7.51
C SER A 65 -2.31 13.24 -6.01
N PHE A 66 -1.41 12.43 -5.51
CA PHE A 66 -1.15 12.25 -4.09
C PHE A 66 0.36 12.32 -3.84
N GLU A 67 0.76 13.15 -2.90
CA GLU A 67 2.13 13.26 -2.44
C GLU A 67 2.19 13.07 -0.93
N ARG A 68 3.18 12.32 -0.49
CA ARG A 68 3.44 12.12 0.94
C ARG A 68 4.91 12.38 1.24
N SER A 69 5.20 12.77 2.49
CA SER A 69 6.54 12.93 3.00
C SER A 69 6.84 11.89 4.07
N THR A 70 8.11 11.55 4.22
CA THR A 70 8.59 10.76 5.37
C THR A 70 8.94 11.64 6.57
N GLU A 71 8.84 12.97 6.42
CA GLU A 71 9.10 13.92 7.49
C GLU A 71 8.16 13.70 8.68
N GLY A 72 8.72 13.66 9.89
CA GLY A 72 7.95 13.41 11.12
C GLY A 72 7.59 11.96 11.37
N MET A 73 8.00 11.03 10.51
CA MET A 73 7.63 9.61 10.62
C MET A 73 8.57 8.79 11.51
N LYS A 74 9.75 9.30 11.85
CA LYS A 74 10.75 8.52 12.61
C LYS A 74 10.20 7.97 13.93
N THR A 75 9.56 8.81 14.73
CA THR A 75 8.98 8.38 16.02
C THR A 75 7.87 7.35 15.81
N VAL A 76 7.05 7.50 14.76
CA VAL A 76 5.99 6.55 14.40
C VAL A 76 6.60 5.19 14.08
N TRP A 77 7.63 5.15 13.23
CA TRP A 77 8.29 3.89 12.86
C TRP A 77 9.00 3.23 14.05
N ASP A 78 9.67 4.00 14.90
CA ASP A 78 10.33 3.48 16.10
C ASP A 78 9.32 2.83 17.07
N ASN A 79 8.17 3.48 17.29
CA ASN A 79 7.11 2.95 18.15
C ASN A 79 6.49 1.68 17.58
N LEU A 80 6.25 1.62 16.27
CA LEU A 80 5.71 0.44 15.61
C LEU A 80 6.70 -0.72 15.66
N PHE A 81 7.98 -0.46 15.44
CA PHE A 81 9.02 -1.47 15.51
C PHE A 81 9.13 -2.11 16.91
N GLU A 82 8.98 -1.32 17.97
CA GLU A 82 8.93 -1.83 19.34
C GLU A 82 7.76 -2.78 19.58
N GLN A 83 6.67 -2.64 18.80
CA GLN A 83 5.50 -3.52 18.84
C GLN A 83 5.63 -4.73 17.89
N GLY A 84 6.76 -4.90 17.23
CA GLY A 84 6.98 -5.97 16.24
C GLY A 84 6.34 -5.68 14.87
N LEU A 85 6.00 -4.42 14.59
CA LEU A 85 5.38 -3.99 13.35
C LEU A 85 6.38 -3.24 12.48
N ILE A 86 6.32 -3.47 11.17
CA ILE A 86 7.20 -2.86 10.18
C ILE A 86 6.42 -2.31 9.01
N TYR A 87 7.03 -1.38 8.28
CA TYR A 87 6.56 -0.94 6.99
C TYR A 87 6.58 -2.10 5.99
N LEU A 88 5.48 -2.29 5.26
CA LEU A 88 5.34 -3.33 4.23
C LEU A 88 5.13 -2.77 2.83
N GLY A 89 4.73 -1.54 2.70
CA GLY A 89 4.45 -0.92 1.40
C GLY A 89 3.58 0.30 1.48
N GLU A 90 2.98 0.63 0.34
CA GLU A 90 2.16 1.82 0.14
C GLU A 90 0.75 1.44 -0.32
N TRP A 91 -0.17 2.34 -0.08
CA TRP A 91 -1.49 2.30 -0.72
C TRP A 91 -1.91 3.69 -1.16
N HIS A 92 -2.70 3.78 -2.23
CA HIS A 92 -3.34 5.01 -2.63
C HIS A 92 -4.61 4.76 -3.45
N THR A 93 -5.39 5.83 -3.64
CA THR A 93 -6.65 5.78 -4.34
C THR A 93 -6.52 6.35 -5.75
N HIS A 94 -7.31 5.80 -6.68
CA HIS A 94 -7.49 6.32 -8.03
C HIS A 94 -8.97 6.74 -8.19
N PRO A 95 -9.34 7.99 -7.82
CA PRO A 95 -10.71 8.47 -8.02
C PRO A 95 -11.06 8.53 -9.51
N ASN A 96 -12.18 7.91 -9.89
CA ASN A 96 -12.63 7.81 -11.29
C ASN A 96 -11.61 7.15 -12.24
N GLY A 97 -10.64 6.43 -11.70
CA GLY A 97 -9.57 5.79 -12.45
C GLY A 97 -9.62 4.27 -12.39
N SER A 98 -8.61 3.68 -12.99
CA SER A 98 -8.39 2.23 -13.01
C SER A 98 -7.78 1.73 -11.69
N ARG A 99 -7.99 0.43 -11.39
CA ARG A 99 -7.28 -0.28 -10.31
C ARG A 99 -5.83 -0.64 -10.68
N ASP A 100 -5.42 -0.40 -11.93
CA ASP A 100 -4.07 -0.70 -12.36
C ASP A 100 -3.10 0.42 -11.96
N TYR A 101 -1.85 0.07 -11.76
CA TYR A 101 -0.81 1.03 -11.46
C TYR A 101 -0.45 1.88 -12.69
N SER A 102 -0.03 3.11 -12.45
CA SER A 102 0.53 4.01 -13.45
C SER A 102 2.06 3.89 -13.54
N ILE A 103 2.65 4.49 -14.56
CA ILE A 103 4.13 4.60 -14.66
C ILE A 103 4.69 5.36 -13.45
N THR A 104 4.01 6.41 -13.01
CA THR A 104 4.37 7.17 -11.81
C THR A 104 4.37 6.28 -10.55
N ASP A 105 3.37 5.41 -10.41
CA ASP A 105 3.29 4.46 -9.30
C ASP A 105 4.48 3.49 -9.32
N LEU A 106 4.81 2.96 -10.49
CA LEU A 106 5.93 2.04 -10.65
C LEU A 106 7.27 2.71 -10.31
N GLU A 107 7.49 3.93 -10.80
CA GLU A 107 8.71 4.70 -10.52
C GLU A 107 8.83 5.02 -9.03
N ALA A 108 7.72 5.38 -8.36
CA ALA A 108 7.69 5.61 -6.94
C ALA A 108 8.07 4.36 -6.14
N MET A 109 7.51 3.21 -6.51
CA MET A 109 7.83 1.93 -5.84
C MET A 109 9.28 1.51 -6.06
N ARG A 110 9.83 1.72 -7.24
CA ARG A 110 11.25 1.49 -7.53
C ARG A 110 12.16 2.37 -6.68
N SER A 111 11.81 3.64 -6.54
CA SER A 111 12.54 4.60 -5.71
C SER A 111 12.53 4.19 -4.23
N ILE A 112 11.39 3.75 -3.71
CA ILE A 112 11.25 3.24 -2.35
C ILE A 112 12.13 2.01 -2.14
N ALA A 113 12.08 1.04 -3.04
CA ALA A 113 12.85 -0.20 -2.93
C ALA A 113 14.35 0.02 -2.99
N SER A 114 14.82 1.06 -3.67
CA SER A 114 16.24 1.43 -3.78
C SER A 114 16.73 2.31 -2.63
N SER A 115 15.83 2.78 -1.77
CA SER A 115 16.19 3.61 -0.61
C SER A 115 16.95 2.79 0.44
N ALA A 116 18.05 3.35 0.96
CA ALA A 116 18.84 2.73 2.04
C ALA A 116 18.06 2.60 3.36
N ASP A 117 17.00 3.39 3.53
CA ASP A 117 16.16 3.38 4.72
C ASP A 117 15.06 2.31 4.68
N VAL A 118 14.84 1.70 3.53
CA VAL A 118 13.84 0.64 3.32
C VAL A 118 14.54 -0.71 3.23
N HIS A 119 14.23 -1.59 4.19
CA HIS A 119 14.82 -2.93 4.29
C HIS A 119 13.85 -4.03 3.86
N ILE A 120 12.93 -3.73 2.95
CA ILE A 120 11.92 -4.67 2.46
C ILE A 120 12.29 -5.13 1.07
N ILE A 121 12.38 -6.46 0.92
CA ILE A 121 12.79 -7.08 -0.35
C ILE A 121 11.72 -6.93 -1.42
N LYS A 122 10.43 -6.99 -1.04
CA LYS A 122 9.28 -6.96 -1.95
C LYS A 122 8.20 -6.03 -1.42
N PRO A 123 8.37 -4.71 -1.54
CA PRO A 123 7.36 -3.78 -1.07
C PRO A 123 6.02 -3.97 -1.80
N LEU A 124 4.94 -3.84 -1.04
CA LEU A 124 3.57 -4.00 -1.51
C LEU A 124 3.01 -2.66 -2.01
N LEU A 125 2.08 -2.75 -2.96
CA LEU A 125 1.29 -1.62 -3.41
C LEU A 125 -0.17 -2.04 -3.51
N ILE A 126 -1.06 -1.31 -2.81
CA ILE A 126 -2.51 -1.46 -2.97
C ILE A 126 -3.05 -0.22 -3.69
N ILE A 127 -3.81 -0.44 -4.75
CA ILE A 127 -4.54 0.60 -5.45
C ILE A 127 -6.03 0.39 -5.23
N ILE A 128 -6.73 1.45 -4.77
CA ILE A 128 -8.16 1.48 -4.58
C ILE A 128 -8.75 2.42 -5.63
N ALA A 129 -9.45 1.89 -6.63
CA ALA A 129 -10.24 2.69 -7.53
C ALA A 129 -11.63 2.95 -6.93
N ILE A 130 -12.11 4.17 -7.03
CA ILE A 130 -13.43 4.58 -6.57
C ILE A 130 -14.09 5.47 -7.63
N ASN A 131 -15.36 5.18 -7.94
CA ASN A 131 -16.11 5.92 -8.96
C ASN A 131 -17.10 6.94 -8.35
N VAL A 132 -17.78 7.68 -9.21
CA VAL A 132 -18.77 8.69 -8.81
C VAL A 132 -19.94 8.09 -8.01
N ASP A 133 -20.28 6.82 -8.24
CA ASP A 133 -21.33 6.10 -7.51
C ASP A 133 -20.83 5.54 -6.18
N LYS A 134 -19.61 5.89 -5.77
CA LYS A 134 -18.96 5.41 -4.54
C LYS A 134 -18.71 3.91 -4.50
N GLN A 135 -18.69 3.26 -5.65
CA GLN A 135 -18.26 1.88 -5.78
C GLN A 135 -16.75 1.83 -5.85
N SER A 136 -16.14 0.96 -5.06
CA SER A 136 -14.69 0.81 -4.98
C SER A 136 -14.26 -0.63 -5.21
N GLY A 137 -13.03 -0.78 -5.68
CA GLY A 137 -12.38 -2.07 -5.83
C GLY A 137 -10.88 -1.93 -5.67
N ILE A 138 -10.21 -3.01 -5.27
CA ILE A 138 -8.78 -2.99 -5.00
C ILE A 138 -8.02 -3.94 -5.94
N LYS A 139 -6.75 -3.60 -6.18
CA LYS A 139 -5.73 -4.52 -6.69
C LYS A 139 -4.50 -4.42 -5.81
N LEU A 140 -3.87 -5.54 -5.60
CA LEU A 140 -2.65 -5.67 -4.82
C LEU A 140 -1.51 -6.12 -5.71
N PHE A 141 -0.37 -5.48 -5.54
CA PHE A 141 0.87 -5.77 -6.26
C PHE A 141 2.02 -5.91 -5.26
N HIS A 142 3.07 -6.63 -5.67
CA HIS A 142 4.38 -6.55 -5.04
C HIS A 142 5.43 -6.18 -6.07
N LEU A 143 6.46 -5.49 -5.63
CA LEU A 143 7.61 -5.17 -6.48
C LEU A 143 8.61 -6.33 -6.44
N ASP A 144 8.92 -6.90 -7.59
CA ASP A 144 9.93 -7.94 -7.76
C ASP A 144 10.75 -7.66 -9.02
N ASN A 145 12.08 -7.63 -8.91
CA ASN A 145 12.99 -7.29 -10.03
C ASN A 145 12.60 -6.00 -10.76
N ASN A 146 12.29 -4.94 -10.02
CA ASN A 146 11.87 -3.64 -10.56
C ASN A 146 10.58 -3.67 -11.39
N GLN A 147 9.71 -4.67 -11.19
CA GLN A 147 8.41 -4.79 -11.83
C GLN A 147 7.32 -5.01 -10.79
N LEU A 148 6.15 -4.40 -11.02
CA LEU A 148 4.96 -4.64 -10.20
C LEU A 148 4.22 -5.86 -10.71
N ILE A 149 4.11 -6.86 -9.86
CA ILE A 149 3.46 -8.14 -10.14
C ILE A 149 2.16 -8.20 -9.35
N LYS A 150 1.06 -8.42 -10.07
CA LYS A 150 -0.26 -8.54 -9.46
C LYS A 150 -0.36 -9.79 -8.60
N LEU A 151 -0.99 -9.64 -7.43
CA LEU A 151 -1.38 -10.74 -6.56
C LEU A 151 -2.84 -11.11 -6.84
N GLU A 152 -3.10 -12.40 -6.89
CA GLU A 152 -4.45 -12.94 -7.11
C GLU A 152 -5.05 -13.39 -5.77
N GLN A 153 -6.35 -13.17 -5.63
CA GLN A 153 -7.09 -13.63 -4.45
C GLN A 153 -7.29 -15.15 -4.52
N ASN A 154 -7.14 -15.79 -3.40
CA ASN A 154 -7.42 -17.24 -3.25
C ASN A 154 -8.92 -17.53 -3.35
#